data_70514d26c8065cd228025532d6405555
#
_entry.id   70514d26c8065cd228025532d6405555
#
_cell.length_a   1.000
_cell.length_b   1.000
_cell.length_c   1.000
_cell.angle_alpha   90.00
_cell.angle_beta   90.00
_cell.angle_gamma   90.00
#
_symmetry.space_group_name_H-M   'P 1'
#
loop_
_entity.id
_entity.type
_entity.pdbx_description
1 polymer ?
#
loop_
_entity_poly.entity_id
_entity_poly.type
_entity_poly.pdbx_seq_one_letter_code
_entity_poly.pdbx_strand_id
1 'polypeptide(L)'
;MAAVADNSFGELLKQWRLQRNFSQLDLSTTSNVSQRHISFLESGRANPSRDMVLTLSAVLDIPLRQQNQMLTAAGFAALYSEFDLSDPEVAPIRRALEFTLRQQEPYPALVMDRYWNQVMMNEGAKRLIGWLTEKKELPTEIGPNLIKLMLHPQGVREHVENWEIVASHLIHRVYRETRVEGERQSQSLFNSLLAYPAVENLWRSPVKENWQLPLLNTVFSKSHRRLNFFTTLTTLGTPQDITLQELRLECLFPADRATEEVFQTIFEHA
;
A
#
# COMPACT_ATOMS: atom_id res chain seq x y z
N MET A 1 15.94 -22.31 8.61
CA MET A 1 14.85 -22.56 7.65
C MET A 1 13.61 -22.95 8.44
N ALA A 2 12.75 -22.02 8.81
CA ALA A 2 11.47 -22.32 9.44
C ALA A 2 10.44 -22.53 8.31
N ALA A 3 9.79 -23.70 8.30
CA ALA A 3 8.79 -24.09 7.34
C ALA A 3 7.72 -22.99 7.24
N VAL A 4 7.44 -22.54 6.01
CA VAL A 4 6.20 -21.86 5.67
C VAL A 4 5.10 -22.82 6.10
N ALA A 5 4.19 -22.40 6.98
CA ALA A 5 2.99 -23.20 7.25
C ALA A 5 2.28 -23.32 5.90
N ASP A 6 2.33 -24.50 5.29
CA ASP A 6 1.58 -24.86 4.08
C ASP A 6 0.11 -24.90 4.49
N ASN A 7 -0.53 -23.73 4.48
CA ASN A 7 -1.98 -23.68 4.67
C ASN A 7 -2.62 -24.43 3.51
N SER A 8 -3.44 -25.40 3.81
CA SER A 8 -4.20 -26.11 2.78
C SER A 8 -5.13 -25.15 2.02
N PHE A 9 -5.49 -25.48 0.78
CA PHE A 9 -6.46 -24.70 0.03
C PHE A 9 -7.74 -24.40 0.82
N GLY A 10 -8.25 -25.40 1.55
CA GLY A 10 -9.48 -25.28 2.34
C GLY A 10 -9.35 -24.25 3.48
N GLU A 11 -8.21 -24.21 4.16
CA GLU A 11 -7.94 -23.22 5.22
C GLU A 11 -7.84 -21.81 4.64
N LEU A 12 -7.15 -21.64 3.52
CA LEU A 12 -7.07 -20.35 2.83
C LEU A 12 -8.44 -19.87 2.35
N LEU A 13 -9.25 -20.75 1.74
CA LEU A 13 -10.61 -20.43 1.29
C LEU A 13 -11.47 -19.95 2.47
N LYS A 14 -11.46 -20.70 3.57
CA LYS A 14 -12.22 -20.35 4.77
C LYS A 14 -11.75 -19.01 5.37
N GLN A 15 -10.44 -18.76 5.41
CA GLN A 15 -9.87 -17.51 5.89
C GLN A 15 -10.37 -16.34 5.06
N TRP A 16 -10.25 -16.40 3.72
CA TRP A 16 -10.69 -15.33 2.83
C TRP A 16 -12.18 -15.08 2.93
N ARG A 17 -12.99 -16.15 2.95
CA ARG A 17 -14.44 -16.02 3.11
C ARG A 17 -14.82 -15.26 4.39
N LEU A 18 -14.22 -15.64 5.52
CA LEU A 18 -14.46 -14.98 6.80
C LEU A 18 -13.97 -13.53 6.80
N GLN A 19 -12.83 -13.26 6.19
CA GLN A 19 -12.28 -11.90 6.07
C GLN A 19 -13.18 -10.97 5.25
N ARG A 20 -13.88 -11.52 4.25
CA ARG A 20 -14.88 -10.81 3.45
C ARG A 20 -16.27 -10.80 4.09
N ASN A 21 -16.43 -11.34 5.29
CA ASN A 21 -17.71 -11.48 6.00
C ASN A 21 -18.77 -12.31 5.23
N PHE A 22 -18.35 -13.27 4.42
CA PHE A 22 -19.26 -14.18 3.74
C PHE A 22 -19.56 -15.38 4.62
N SER A 23 -20.85 -15.77 4.73
CA SER A 23 -21.22 -17.13 5.15
C SER A 23 -20.94 -18.11 4.02
N GLN A 24 -20.94 -19.43 4.32
CA GLN A 24 -20.86 -20.45 3.24
C GLN A 24 -22.05 -20.36 2.29
N LEU A 25 -23.21 -19.93 2.77
CA LEU A 25 -24.40 -19.73 1.96
C LEU A 25 -24.24 -18.52 1.02
N ASP A 26 -23.73 -17.40 1.51
CA ASP A 26 -23.48 -16.20 0.70
C ASP A 26 -22.50 -16.52 -0.43
N LEU A 27 -21.38 -17.21 -0.10
CA LEU A 27 -20.41 -17.62 -1.10
C LEU A 27 -21.02 -18.58 -2.11
N SER A 28 -21.87 -19.51 -1.67
CA SER A 28 -22.60 -20.44 -2.54
C SER A 28 -23.49 -19.69 -3.53
N THR A 29 -24.27 -18.75 -3.06
CA THR A 29 -25.22 -17.98 -3.87
C THR A 29 -24.48 -17.14 -4.92
N THR A 30 -23.37 -16.48 -4.52
CA THR A 30 -22.63 -15.57 -5.39
C THR A 30 -21.75 -16.30 -6.39
N SER A 31 -21.14 -17.45 -5.99
CA SER A 31 -20.23 -18.22 -6.84
C SER A 31 -20.94 -19.27 -7.72
N ASN A 32 -22.22 -19.50 -7.49
CA ASN A 32 -22.99 -20.61 -8.09
C ASN A 32 -22.38 -22.00 -7.78
N VAL A 33 -21.68 -22.14 -6.65
CA VAL A 33 -21.12 -23.38 -6.13
C VAL A 33 -21.96 -23.83 -4.95
N SER A 34 -22.40 -25.09 -4.90
CA SER A 34 -23.27 -25.54 -3.80
C SER A 34 -22.61 -25.38 -2.44
N GLN A 35 -23.38 -24.96 -1.42
CA GLN A 35 -22.89 -24.79 -0.04
C GLN A 35 -22.22 -26.06 0.50
N ARG A 36 -22.78 -27.26 0.16
CA ARG A 36 -22.18 -28.53 0.54
C ARG A 36 -20.79 -28.70 -0.06
N HIS A 37 -20.58 -28.29 -1.32
CA HIS A 37 -19.29 -28.41 -1.97
C HIS A 37 -18.27 -27.43 -1.35
N ILE A 38 -18.68 -26.18 -1.05
CA ILE A 38 -17.85 -25.20 -0.32
C ILE A 38 -17.42 -25.79 1.03
N SER A 39 -18.35 -26.37 1.80
CA SER A 39 -18.03 -27.03 3.07
C SER A 39 -17.03 -28.18 2.91
N PHE A 40 -17.11 -28.96 1.83
CA PHE A 40 -16.15 -30.03 1.55
C PHE A 40 -14.79 -29.51 1.14
N LEU A 41 -14.74 -28.44 0.35
CA LEU A 41 -13.48 -27.75 0.00
C LEU A 41 -12.79 -27.20 1.26
N GLU A 42 -13.52 -26.48 2.12
CA GLU A 42 -12.96 -25.90 3.37
C GLU A 42 -12.49 -26.96 4.38
N SER A 43 -13.11 -28.14 4.37
CA SER A 43 -12.74 -29.25 5.26
C SER A 43 -11.70 -30.22 4.65
N GLY A 44 -11.23 -29.95 3.42
CA GLY A 44 -10.28 -30.81 2.72
C GLY A 44 -10.86 -32.16 2.24
N ARG A 45 -12.21 -32.31 2.24
CA ARG A 45 -12.90 -33.53 1.77
C ARG A 45 -13.07 -33.58 0.24
N ALA A 46 -12.85 -32.45 -0.43
CA ALA A 46 -12.84 -32.32 -1.87
C ALA A 46 -11.68 -31.45 -2.33
N ASN A 47 -11.14 -31.77 -3.51
CA ASN A 47 -10.15 -30.93 -4.17
C ASN A 47 -10.85 -30.03 -5.20
N PRO A 48 -10.48 -28.75 -5.31
CA PRO A 48 -11.03 -27.86 -6.34
C PRO A 48 -10.43 -28.19 -7.72
N SER A 49 -11.16 -27.87 -8.78
CA SER A 49 -10.55 -27.65 -10.10
C SER A 49 -9.88 -26.27 -10.16
N ARG A 50 -9.00 -26.06 -11.16
CA ARG A 50 -8.36 -24.74 -11.39
C ARG A 50 -9.40 -23.64 -11.57
N ASP A 51 -10.43 -23.89 -12.39
CA ASP A 51 -11.49 -22.91 -12.64
C ASP A 51 -12.30 -22.62 -11.37
N MET A 52 -12.50 -23.62 -10.51
CA MET A 52 -13.14 -23.44 -9.21
C MET A 52 -12.31 -22.50 -8.31
N VAL A 53 -10.98 -22.67 -8.25
CA VAL A 53 -10.10 -21.76 -7.49
C VAL A 53 -10.25 -20.34 -8.01
N LEU A 54 -10.19 -20.12 -9.33
CA LEU A 54 -10.31 -18.79 -9.94
C LEU A 54 -11.69 -18.16 -9.70
N THR A 55 -12.77 -18.95 -9.84
CA THR A 55 -14.14 -18.49 -9.59
C THR A 55 -14.31 -18.01 -8.15
N LEU A 56 -13.91 -18.85 -7.18
CA LEU A 56 -14.02 -18.49 -5.75
C LEU A 56 -13.12 -17.30 -5.40
N SER A 57 -11.93 -17.22 -5.99
CA SER A 57 -11.02 -16.09 -5.80
C SER A 57 -11.60 -14.79 -6.34
N ALA A 58 -12.24 -14.82 -7.51
CA ALA A 58 -12.88 -13.65 -8.10
C ALA A 58 -14.07 -13.15 -7.25
N VAL A 59 -14.94 -14.07 -6.79
CA VAL A 59 -16.08 -13.72 -5.93
C VAL A 59 -15.63 -13.11 -4.60
N LEU A 60 -14.54 -13.61 -4.03
CA LEU A 60 -13.98 -13.11 -2.77
C LEU A 60 -13.05 -11.91 -2.95
N ASP A 61 -12.88 -11.41 -4.18
CA ASP A 61 -11.97 -10.31 -4.51
C ASP A 61 -10.57 -10.54 -3.87
N ILE A 62 -10.00 -11.74 -4.13
CA ILE A 62 -8.67 -12.11 -3.62
C ILE A 62 -7.62 -11.47 -4.53
N PRO A 63 -6.61 -10.75 -3.98
CA PRO A 63 -5.54 -10.17 -4.80
C PRO A 63 -4.73 -11.23 -5.57
N LEU A 64 -4.13 -10.86 -6.70
CA LEU A 64 -3.47 -11.78 -7.64
C LEU A 64 -2.38 -12.65 -6.99
N ARG A 65 -1.57 -12.07 -6.10
CA ARG A 65 -0.53 -12.81 -5.36
C ARG A 65 -1.15 -13.93 -4.52
N GLN A 66 -2.22 -13.64 -3.81
CA GLN A 66 -2.93 -14.60 -2.97
C GLN A 66 -3.73 -15.59 -3.82
N GLN A 67 -4.19 -15.20 -5.01
CA GLN A 67 -4.76 -16.16 -5.97
C GLN A 67 -3.70 -17.19 -6.42
N ASN A 68 -2.45 -16.76 -6.67
CA ASN A 68 -1.35 -17.69 -6.93
C ASN A 68 -1.09 -18.62 -5.75
N GLN A 69 -1.15 -18.12 -4.50
CA GLN A 69 -1.04 -18.97 -3.32
C GLN A 69 -2.18 -20.00 -3.23
N MET A 70 -3.43 -19.59 -3.52
CA MET A 70 -4.59 -20.47 -3.59
C MET A 70 -4.41 -21.57 -4.65
N LEU A 71 -3.95 -21.20 -5.86
CA LEU A 71 -3.65 -22.14 -6.94
C LEU A 71 -2.57 -23.14 -6.51
N THR A 72 -1.46 -22.67 -5.95
CA THR A 72 -0.35 -23.52 -5.49
C THR A 72 -0.81 -24.47 -4.38
N ALA A 73 -1.57 -23.98 -3.40
CA ALA A 73 -2.13 -24.80 -2.32
C ALA A 73 -3.13 -25.87 -2.82
N ALA A 74 -3.76 -25.62 -3.98
CA ALA A 74 -4.63 -26.59 -4.66
C ALA A 74 -3.87 -27.55 -5.63
N GLY A 75 -2.52 -27.42 -5.72
CA GLY A 75 -1.68 -28.27 -6.57
C GLY A 75 -1.56 -27.78 -8.03
N PHE A 76 -1.94 -26.52 -8.32
CA PHE A 76 -1.82 -25.93 -9.65
C PHE A 76 -0.63 -24.99 -9.75
N ALA A 77 -0.13 -24.78 -10.97
CA ALA A 77 0.88 -23.74 -11.22
C ALA A 77 0.29 -22.34 -11.01
N ALA A 78 1.13 -21.40 -10.55
CA ALA A 78 0.81 -20.00 -10.50
C ALA A 78 0.37 -19.48 -11.89
N LEU A 79 -0.58 -18.53 -11.90
CA LEU A 79 -1.15 -17.97 -13.13
C LEU A 79 -0.60 -16.59 -13.44
N TYR A 80 -0.46 -15.76 -12.40
CA TYR A 80 -0.10 -14.36 -12.56
C TYR A 80 1.41 -14.17 -12.41
N SER A 81 1.98 -13.42 -13.34
CA SER A 81 3.39 -13.06 -13.32
C SER A 81 3.67 -11.99 -12.25
N GLU A 82 4.93 -11.85 -11.90
CA GLU A 82 5.45 -10.79 -11.06
C GLU A 82 6.69 -10.22 -11.77
N PHE A 83 6.47 -9.18 -12.59
CA PHE A 83 7.54 -8.54 -13.35
C PHE A 83 8.23 -7.47 -12.52
N ASP A 84 9.54 -7.29 -12.77
CA ASP A 84 10.24 -6.07 -12.37
C ASP A 84 9.84 -4.92 -13.30
N LEU A 85 9.77 -3.68 -12.79
CA LEU A 85 9.47 -2.53 -13.63
C LEU A 85 10.53 -2.25 -14.70
N SER A 86 11.73 -2.83 -14.59
CA SER A 86 12.78 -2.79 -15.60
C SER A 86 12.57 -3.76 -16.76
N ASP A 87 11.66 -4.74 -16.60
CA ASP A 87 11.39 -5.74 -17.63
C ASP A 87 10.80 -5.12 -18.90
N PRO A 88 11.20 -5.61 -20.09
CA PRO A 88 10.69 -5.10 -21.36
C PRO A 88 9.18 -5.22 -21.52
N GLU A 89 8.58 -6.27 -20.96
CA GLU A 89 7.15 -6.57 -21.04
C GLU A 89 6.30 -5.47 -20.41
N VAL A 90 6.79 -4.82 -19.35
CA VAL A 90 6.08 -3.74 -18.65
C VAL A 90 6.52 -2.34 -19.09
N ALA A 91 7.36 -2.21 -20.10
CA ALA A 91 7.82 -0.91 -20.61
C ALA A 91 6.68 0.06 -21.01
N PRO A 92 5.54 -0.38 -21.58
CA PRO A 92 4.40 0.52 -21.82
C PRO A 92 3.83 1.11 -20.54
N ILE A 93 3.73 0.30 -19.47
CA ILE A 93 3.19 0.72 -18.17
C ILE A 93 4.17 1.69 -17.51
N ARG A 94 5.47 1.37 -17.51
CA ARG A 94 6.50 2.29 -17.00
C ARG A 94 6.42 3.66 -17.66
N ARG A 95 6.27 3.71 -19.00
CA ARG A 95 6.08 4.98 -19.74
C ARG A 95 4.82 5.72 -19.34
N ALA A 96 3.72 5.01 -19.08
CA ALA A 96 2.48 5.61 -18.60
C ALA A 96 2.67 6.23 -17.21
N LEU A 97 3.35 5.54 -16.29
CA LEU A 97 3.69 6.06 -14.96
C LEU A 97 4.60 7.31 -15.07
N GLU A 98 5.65 7.25 -15.89
CA GLU A 98 6.54 8.40 -16.17
C GLU A 98 5.77 9.61 -16.73
N PHE A 99 4.80 9.35 -17.63
CA PHE A 99 3.96 10.41 -18.18
C PHE A 99 3.08 11.02 -17.10
N THR A 100 2.44 10.20 -16.26
CA THR A 100 1.59 10.68 -15.15
C THR A 100 2.38 11.49 -14.14
N LEU A 101 3.59 11.01 -13.77
CA LEU A 101 4.50 11.74 -12.88
C LEU A 101 4.86 13.12 -13.43
N ARG A 102 5.16 13.21 -14.74
CA ARG A 102 5.46 14.49 -15.39
C ARG A 102 4.28 15.44 -15.47
N GLN A 103 3.05 14.91 -15.65
CA GLN A 103 1.84 15.74 -15.69
C GLN A 103 1.53 16.39 -14.33
N GLN A 104 2.04 15.83 -13.24
CA GLN A 104 1.84 16.37 -11.89
C GLN A 104 2.81 17.53 -11.57
N GLU A 105 3.87 17.74 -12.37
CA GLU A 105 4.80 18.85 -12.11
C GLU A 105 4.07 20.21 -12.04
N PRO A 106 4.49 21.12 -11.18
CA PRO A 106 5.67 21.04 -10.31
C PRO A 106 5.43 20.29 -8.99
N TYR A 107 4.20 19.85 -8.70
CA TYR A 107 3.83 19.25 -7.43
C TYR A 107 4.34 17.83 -7.27
N PRO A 108 4.62 17.38 -6.01
CA PRO A 108 5.20 16.09 -5.77
C PRO A 108 4.28 14.94 -6.19
N ALA A 109 4.86 13.97 -6.91
CA ALA A 109 4.23 12.70 -7.20
C ALA A 109 5.25 11.58 -7.15
N LEU A 110 4.82 10.42 -6.65
CA LEU A 110 5.69 9.27 -6.49
C LEU A 110 4.91 7.97 -6.68
N VAL A 111 5.60 6.94 -7.17
CA VAL A 111 5.12 5.57 -7.24
C VAL A 111 5.81 4.78 -6.16
N MET A 112 5.04 4.00 -5.42
CA MET A 112 5.54 3.12 -4.36
C MET A 112 5.03 1.69 -4.57
N ASP A 113 5.79 0.73 -4.04
CA ASP A 113 5.38 -0.66 -3.96
C ASP A 113 4.41 -0.88 -2.76
N ARG A 114 3.97 -2.13 -2.60
CA ARG A 114 3.12 -2.56 -1.49
C ARG A 114 3.74 -2.36 -0.10
N TYR A 115 5.07 -2.33 0.00
CA TYR A 115 5.80 -2.14 1.25
C TYR A 115 6.18 -0.68 1.50
N TRP A 116 5.62 0.25 0.72
CA TRP A 116 5.89 1.69 0.80
C TRP A 116 7.32 2.08 0.40
N ASN A 117 8.01 1.23 -0.33
CA ASN A 117 9.28 1.63 -0.91
C ASN A 117 9.01 2.47 -2.17
N GLN A 118 9.74 3.57 -2.27
CA GLN A 118 9.73 4.41 -3.45
C GLN A 118 10.29 3.63 -4.65
N VAL A 119 9.52 3.59 -5.72
CA VAL A 119 9.90 2.96 -7.00
C VAL A 119 10.25 4.02 -8.02
N MET A 120 9.42 5.05 -8.17
CA MET A 120 9.62 6.19 -9.06
C MET A 120 9.16 7.48 -8.37
N MET A 121 9.72 8.63 -8.78
CA MET A 121 9.23 9.93 -8.35
C MET A 121 9.52 11.00 -9.42
N ASN A 122 8.74 12.08 -9.39
CA ASN A 122 8.98 13.24 -10.23
C ASN A 122 9.98 14.23 -9.58
N GLU A 123 10.35 15.28 -10.27
CA GLU A 123 11.28 16.29 -9.74
C GLU A 123 10.66 17.07 -8.56
N GLY A 124 9.34 17.33 -8.58
CA GLY A 124 8.62 17.93 -7.45
C GLY A 124 8.78 17.14 -6.16
N ALA A 125 8.67 15.81 -6.20
CA ALA A 125 8.86 14.95 -5.04
C ALA A 125 10.33 14.93 -4.58
N LYS A 126 11.30 14.86 -5.50
CA LYS A 126 12.73 14.93 -5.18
C LYS A 126 13.07 16.21 -4.44
N ARG A 127 12.56 17.34 -4.93
CA ARG A 127 12.79 18.67 -4.33
C ARG A 127 12.18 18.77 -2.94
N LEU A 128 10.93 18.30 -2.76
CA LEU A 128 10.29 18.31 -1.44
C LEU A 128 11.07 17.47 -0.44
N ILE A 129 11.39 16.22 -0.78
CA ILE A 129 12.16 15.32 0.09
C ILE A 129 13.55 15.90 0.35
N GLY A 130 14.24 16.39 -0.68
CA GLY A 130 15.55 17.04 -0.55
C GLY A 130 15.52 18.24 0.39
N TRP A 131 14.49 19.11 0.28
CA TRP A 131 14.33 20.25 1.19
C TRP A 131 14.08 19.79 2.64
N LEU A 132 13.21 18.77 2.86
CA LEU A 132 12.93 18.25 4.18
C LEU A 132 14.15 17.58 4.82
N THR A 133 14.95 16.86 4.02
CA THR A 133 16.11 16.07 4.48
C THR A 133 17.45 16.80 4.34
N GLU A 134 17.46 18.06 3.88
CA GLU A 134 18.68 18.84 3.69
C GLU A 134 19.58 18.80 4.93
N LYS A 135 20.88 18.50 4.72
CA LYS A 135 21.92 18.41 5.76
C LYS A 135 21.71 17.28 6.79
N LYS A 136 20.82 16.33 6.53
CA LYS A 136 20.64 15.14 7.36
C LYS A 136 21.24 13.91 6.72
N GLU A 137 22.07 13.19 7.47
CA GLU A 137 22.37 11.79 7.17
C GLU A 137 21.23 10.95 7.71
N LEU A 138 20.41 10.42 6.79
CA LEU A 138 19.31 9.53 7.19
C LEU A 138 19.87 8.16 7.59
N PRO A 139 19.35 7.54 8.67
CA PRO A 139 19.68 6.17 9.02
C PRO A 139 19.45 5.21 7.84
N THR A 140 20.37 4.27 7.64
CA THR A 140 20.30 3.28 6.56
C THR A 140 19.03 2.43 6.62
N GLU A 141 18.46 2.23 7.81
CA GLU A 141 17.22 1.48 8.03
C GLU A 141 15.97 2.15 7.44
N ILE A 142 16.00 3.47 7.21
CA ILE A 142 14.93 4.19 6.50
C ILE A 142 14.93 3.74 5.04
N GLY A 143 16.11 3.72 4.39
CA GLY A 143 16.25 3.35 2.99
C GLY A 143 15.30 4.15 2.09
N PRO A 144 14.73 3.52 1.04
CA PRO A 144 13.75 4.15 0.15
C PRO A 144 12.32 4.13 0.72
N ASN A 145 12.12 3.73 1.98
CA ASN A 145 10.80 3.50 2.54
C ASN A 145 10.13 4.78 3.03
N LEU A 146 9.07 5.19 2.37
CA LEU A 146 8.39 6.47 2.64
C LEU A 146 7.69 6.50 4.00
N ILE A 147 7.13 5.37 4.44
CA ILE A 147 6.49 5.30 5.76
C ILE A 147 7.53 5.43 6.89
N LYS A 148 8.70 4.79 6.72
CA LYS A 148 9.80 4.95 7.66
C LYS A 148 10.32 6.38 7.66
N LEU A 149 10.45 7.00 6.49
CA LEU A 149 10.84 8.41 6.38
C LEU A 149 9.91 9.34 7.17
N MET A 150 8.60 9.10 7.13
CA MET A 150 7.58 9.88 7.84
C MET A 150 7.52 9.61 9.35
N LEU A 151 7.76 8.35 9.78
CA LEU A 151 7.55 7.95 11.18
C LEU A 151 8.83 7.87 12.00
N HIS A 152 10.00 7.67 11.38
CA HIS A 152 11.28 7.55 12.08
C HIS A 152 11.66 8.88 12.77
N PRO A 153 12.17 8.85 14.02
CA PRO A 153 12.56 10.08 14.75
C PRO A 153 13.57 10.97 14.01
N GLN A 154 14.49 10.33 13.27
CA GLN A 154 15.51 11.03 12.47
C GLN A 154 15.09 11.21 10.99
N GLY A 155 13.86 10.86 10.62
CA GLY A 155 13.29 11.13 9.30
C GLY A 155 12.82 12.58 9.16
N VAL A 156 11.69 12.77 8.51
CA VAL A 156 11.09 14.11 8.31
C VAL A 156 10.08 14.51 9.39
N ARG A 157 9.88 13.67 10.39
CA ARG A 157 8.88 13.81 11.45
C ARG A 157 8.90 15.22 12.11
N GLU A 158 10.06 15.77 12.40
CA GLU A 158 10.19 17.09 13.05
C GLU A 158 9.69 18.25 12.17
N HIS A 159 9.54 18.01 10.88
CA HIS A 159 9.05 18.97 9.91
C HIS A 159 7.55 18.83 9.62
N VAL A 160 6.84 17.91 10.27
CA VAL A 160 5.40 17.70 10.10
C VAL A 160 4.66 18.29 11.29
N GLU A 161 4.00 19.44 11.11
CA GLU A 161 3.31 20.16 12.21
C GLU A 161 2.21 19.30 12.85
N ASN A 162 1.42 18.60 12.04
CA ASN A 162 0.33 17.74 12.49
C ASN A 162 0.72 16.25 12.53
N TRP A 163 1.97 15.96 12.91
CA TRP A 163 2.57 14.64 12.82
C TRP A 163 1.74 13.55 13.53
N GLU A 164 1.21 13.80 14.72
CA GLU A 164 0.44 12.80 15.46
C GLU A 164 -0.78 12.32 14.68
N ILE A 165 -1.49 13.25 14.00
CA ILE A 165 -2.66 12.91 13.18
C ILE A 165 -2.22 12.11 11.96
N VAL A 166 -1.21 12.61 11.23
CA VAL A 166 -0.67 11.94 10.04
C VAL A 166 -0.15 10.55 10.39
N ALA A 167 0.67 10.42 11.44
CA ALA A 167 1.25 9.16 11.88
C ALA A 167 0.17 8.15 12.31
N SER A 168 -0.87 8.60 13.03
CA SER A 168 -2.00 7.74 13.41
C SER A 168 -2.69 7.18 12.17
N HIS A 169 -3.00 8.00 11.17
CA HIS A 169 -3.62 7.55 9.92
C HIS A 169 -2.73 6.59 9.14
N LEU A 170 -1.43 6.89 9.05
CA LEU A 170 -0.46 6.07 8.33
C LEU A 170 -0.31 4.69 8.98
N ILE A 171 -0.12 4.59 10.30
CA ILE A 171 0.04 3.30 10.98
C ILE A 171 -1.22 2.43 10.90
N HIS A 172 -2.41 3.02 11.01
CA HIS A 172 -3.67 2.31 10.85
C HIS A 172 -3.87 1.83 9.40
N ARG A 173 -3.40 2.59 8.42
CA ARG A 173 -3.42 2.18 7.01
C ARG A 173 -2.50 0.99 6.78
N VAL A 174 -1.24 1.05 7.22
CA VAL A 174 -0.28 -0.07 7.12
C VAL A 174 -0.87 -1.33 7.77
N TYR A 175 -1.49 -1.20 8.94
CA TYR A 175 -2.14 -2.33 9.61
C TYR A 175 -3.26 -2.97 8.78
N ARG A 176 -4.14 -2.15 8.20
CA ARG A 176 -5.22 -2.67 7.35
C ARG A 176 -4.68 -3.45 6.15
N GLU A 177 -3.64 -2.91 5.51
CA GLU A 177 -2.96 -3.55 4.39
C GLU A 177 -2.31 -4.87 4.82
N THR A 178 -1.58 -4.89 5.94
CA THR A 178 -0.96 -6.09 6.52
C THR A 178 -1.98 -7.21 6.78
N ARG A 179 -3.18 -6.85 7.25
CA ARG A 179 -4.24 -7.86 7.52
C ARG A 179 -4.81 -8.48 6.25
N VAL A 180 -4.90 -7.71 5.17
CA VAL A 180 -5.38 -8.22 3.88
C VAL A 180 -4.37 -9.18 3.28
N GLU A 181 -3.08 -8.88 3.42
CA GLU A 181 -2.01 -9.60 2.77
C GLU A 181 -1.55 -10.87 3.52
N GLY A 182 -1.62 -10.86 4.85
CA GLY A 182 -1.21 -11.98 5.70
C GLY A 182 0.27 -12.36 5.60
N GLU A 183 1.10 -11.53 4.94
CA GLU A 183 2.49 -11.84 4.66
C GLU A 183 3.44 -11.45 5.80
N ARG A 184 4.48 -12.25 5.98
CA ARG A 184 5.52 -12.02 7.01
C ARG A 184 6.24 -10.68 6.83
N GLN A 185 6.49 -10.27 5.60
CA GLN A 185 7.22 -9.03 5.31
C GLN A 185 6.39 -7.80 5.69
N SER A 186 5.10 -7.77 5.34
CA SER A 186 4.17 -6.70 5.74
C SER A 186 4.04 -6.64 7.26
N GLN A 187 3.95 -7.80 7.93
CA GLN A 187 3.91 -7.88 9.39
C GLN A 187 5.22 -7.40 10.03
N SER A 188 6.37 -7.73 9.43
CA SER A 188 7.69 -7.27 9.87
C SER A 188 7.82 -5.76 9.75
N LEU A 189 7.37 -5.18 8.63
CA LEU A 189 7.32 -3.73 8.46
C LEU A 189 6.47 -3.09 9.55
N PHE A 190 5.22 -3.54 9.73
CA PHE A 190 4.33 -3.01 10.76
C PHE A 190 4.95 -3.05 12.16
N ASN A 191 5.53 -4.20 12.54
CA ASN A 191 6.18 -4.35 13.85
C ASN A 191 7.39 -3.40 14.02
N SER A 192 8.17 -3.20 12.95
CA SER A 192 9.31 -2.26 12.97
C SER A 192 8.86 -0.80 13.16
N LEU A 193 7.71 -0.43 12.60
CA LEU A 193 7.14 0.91 12.77
C LEU A 193 6.61 1.14 14.18
N LEU A 194 6.01 0.13 14.82
CA LEU A 194 5.56 0.22 16.20
C LEU A 194 6.70 0.44 17.20
N ALA A 195 7.92 0.02 16.86
CA ALA A 195 9.10 0.24 17.69
C ALA A 195 9.55 1.71 17.74
N TYR A 196 9.08 2.57 16.82
CA TYR A 196 9.44 3.98 16.85
C TYR A 196 8.72 4.73 17.98
N PRO A 197 9.41 5.68 18.66
CA PRO A 197 8.84 6.43 19.78
C PRO A 197 7.49 7.06 19.43
N ALA A 198 6.52 6.93 20.30
CA ALA A 198 5.14 7.38 20.22
C ALA A 198 4.24 6.67 19.19
N VAL A 199 4.75 5.92 18.22
CA VAL A 199 3.92 5.27 17.19
C VAL A 199 3.02 4.19 17.79
N GLU A 200 3.50 3.38 18.75
CA GLU A 200 2.68 2.39 19.44
C GLU A 200 1.49 3.02 20.18
N ASN A 201 1.70 4.16 20.84
CA ASN A 201 0.64 4.88 21.53
C ASN A 201 -0.41 5.42 20.55
N LEU A 202 0.02 5.94 19.40
CA LEU A 202 -0.88 6.40 18.34
C LEU A 202 -1.69 5.24 17.73
N TRP A 203 -1.06 4.08 17.58
CA TRP A 203 -1.75 2.87 17.13
C TRP A 203 -2.85 2.41 18.10
N ARG A 204 -2.58 2.46 19.41
CA ARG A 204 -3.54 2.05 20.45
C ARG A 204 -4.63 3.08 20.71
N SER A 205 -4.47 4.29 20.24
CA SER A 205 -5.44 5.37 20.40
C SER A 205 -6.46 5.37 19.26
N PRO A 206 -7.71 5.77 19.51
CA PRO A 206 -8.66 6.01 18.42
C PRO A 206 -8.07 7.02 17.44
N VAL A 207 -8.27 6.79 16.13
CA VAL A 207 -7.88 7.76 15.10
C VAL A 207 -8.56 9.09 15.44
N LYS A 208 -7.75 10.13 15.65
CA LYS A 208 -8.27 11.48 15.89
C LYS A 208 -8.78 12.01 14.55
N GLU A 209 -10.05 11.78 14.28
CA GLU A 209 -10.71 12.32 13.10
C GLU A 209 -10.98 13.81 13.30
N ASN A 210 -10.46 14.61 12.40
CA ASN A 210 -10.85 16.02 12.32
C ASN A 210 -12.04 16.12 11.36
N TRP A 211 -13.25 15.92 11.88
CA TRP A 211 -14.51 15.98 11.14
C TRP A 211 -14.78 17.32 10.45
N GLN A 212 -13.96 18.34 10.72
CA GLN A 212 -14.09 19.65 10.10
C GLN A 212 -13.46 19.71 8.70
N LEU A 213 -12.60 18.74 8.35
CA LEU A 213 -11.93 18.69 7.06
C LEU A 213 -12.32 17.41 6.32
N PRO A 214 -12.71 17.51 5.04
CA PRO A 214 -13.10 16.36 4.24
C PRO A 214 -11.91 15.46 3.85
N LEU A 215 -10.67 15.96 4.01
CA LEU A 215 -9.43 15.26 3.65
C LEU A 215 -8.38 15.46 4.75
N LEU A 216 -7.52 14.46 4.93
CA LEU A 216 -6.35 14.58 5.76
C LEU A 216 -5.26 15.36 5.01
N ASN A 217 -4.88 16.49 5.59
CA ASN A 217 -3.75 17.26 5.10
C ASN A 217 -2.47 16.87 5.82
N THR A 218 -1.33 16.93 5.11
CA THR A 218 0.01 16.88 5.71
C THR A 218 0.61 18.27 5.65
N VAL A 219 0.96 18.81 6.80
CA VAL A 219 1.51 20.16 6.92
C VAL A 219 3.00 20.07 7.23
N PHE A 220 3.82 20.42 6.25
CA PHE A 220 5.27 20.52 6.42
C PHE A 220 5.67 21.93 6.81
N SER A 221 6.62 22.05 7.76
CA SER A 221 7.16 23.34 8.22
C SER A 221 8.67 23.23 8.42
N LYS A 222 9.41 24.10 7.72
CA LYS A 222 10.87 24.20 7.83
C LYS A 222 11.34 25.59 7.43
N SER A 223 12.31 26.16 8.16
CA SER A 223 12.94 27.46 7.83
C SER A 223 11.92 28.59 7.57
N HIS A 224 10.91 28.73 8.44
CA HIS A 224 9.83 29.73 8.36
C HIS A 224 8.89 29.56 7.14
N ARG A 225 8.98 28.46 6.42
CA ARG A 225 8.08 28.11 5.31
C ARG A 225 7.15 26.99 5.73
N ARG A 226 5.88 27.14 5.36
CA ARG A 226 4.83 26.18 5.67
C ARG A 226 4.18 25.73 4.38
N LEU A 227 4.09 24.41 4.19
CA LEU A 227 3.50 23.77 3.02
C LEU A 227 2.39 22.83 3.49
N ASN A 228 1.19 23.03 2.99
CA ASN A 228 0.01 22.28 3.36
C ASN A 228 -0.50 21.51 2.14
N PHE A 229 -0.37 20.18 2.18
CA PHE A 229 -0.78 19.30 1.08
C PHE A 229 -1.87 18.34 1.51
N PHE A 230 -2.79 18.04 0.60
CA PHE A 230 -3.54 16.80 0.66
C PHE A 230 -3.02 15.83 -0.41
N THR A 231 -3.31 14.53 -0.22
CA THR A 231 -2.83 13.50 -1.14
C THR A 231 -4.00 12.78 -1.79
N THR A 232 -3.78 12.37 -3.04
CA THR A 232 -4.61 11.38 -3.72
C THR A 232 -3.80 10.12 -3.95
N LEU A 233 -4.47 8.97 -3.89
CA LEU A 233 -3.86 7.69 -4.17
C LEU A 233 -4.59 7.05 -5.35
N THR A 234 -3.81 6.66 -6.34
CA THR A 234 -4.31 6.02 -7.58
C THR A 234 -3.64 4.67 -7.75
N THR A 235 -4.40 3.70 -8.23
CA THR A 235 -3.94 2.36 -8.62
C THR A 235 -4.23 2.12 -10.10
N LEU A 236 -3.57 1.13 -10.70
CA LEU A 236 -3.88 0.71 -12.06
C LEU A 236 -5.23 0.00 -12.11
N GLY A 237 -6.07 0.31 -13.11
CA GLY A 237 -7.46 -0.11 -13.12
C GLY A 237 -7.71 -1.59 -13.35
N THR A 238 -6.90 -2.26 -14.18
CA THR A 238 -7.08 -3.69 -14.53
C THR A 238 -5.76 -4.42 -14.65
N PRO A 239 -4.98 -4.52 -13.56
CA PRO A 239 -3.69 -5.20 -13.59
C PRO A 239 -3.90 -6.71 -13.79
N GLN A 240 -3.07 -7.31 -14.65
CA GLN A 240 -3.01 -8.77 -14.84
C GLN A 240 -1.66 -9.34 -14.37
N ASP A 241 -0.89 -8.53 -13.68
CA ASP A 241 0.40 -8.83 -13.10
C ASP A 241 0.42 -8.38 -11.65
N ILE A 242 1.11 -9.14 -10.80
CA ILE A 242 1.14 -8.92 -9.35
C ILE A 242 1.77 -7.57 -9.01
N THR A 243 2.95 -7.27 -9.58
CA THR A 243 3.65 -6.02 -9.30
C THR A 243 2.79 -4.83 -9.67
N LEU A 244 2.15 -4.86 -10.85
CA LEU A 244 1.29 -3.78 -11.31
C LEU A 244 0.04 -3.59 -10.43
N GLN A 245 -0.52 -4.66 -9.88
CA GLN A 245 -1.63 -4.58 -8.93
C GLN A 245 -1.23 -3.89 -7.63
N GLU A 246 0.01 -4.09 -7.20
CA GLU A 246 0.53 -3.62 -5.93
C GLU A 246 1.14 -2.21 -5.99
N LEU A 247 1.36 -1.66 -7.19
CA LEU A 247 1.83 -0.28 -7.36
C LEU A 247 0.77 0.74 -6.96
N ARG A 248 1.23 1.80 -6.31
CA ARG A 248 0.42 2.95 -5.90
C ARG A 248 1.09 4.23 -6.36
N LEU A 249 0.32 5.09 -6.99
CA LEU A 249 0.73 6.45 -7.34
C LEU A 249 0.12 7.41 -6.33
N GLU A 250 0.97 8.12 -5.59
CA GLU A 250 0.57 9.18 -4.67
C GLU A 250 0.92 10.54 -5.29
N CYS A 251 -0.08 11.42 -5.38
CA CYS A 251 0.07 12.80 -5.83
C CYS A 251 -0.25 13.75 -4.69
N LEU A 252 0.62 14.72 -4.43
CA LEU A 252 0.40 15.76 -3.45
C LEU A 252 -0.13 17.02 -4.16
N PHE A 253 -1.18 17.59 -3.60
CA PHE A 253 -1.79 18.81 -4.10
C PHE A 253 -1.76 19.89 -3.01
N PRO A 254 -1.42 21.15 -3.34
CA PRO A 254 -1.50 22.24 -2.38
C PRO A 254 -2.94 22.39 -1.88
N ALA A 255 -3.09 22.46 -0.56
CA ALA A 255 -4.40 22.60 0.07
C ALA A 255 -4.82 24.07 0.20
N ASP A 256 -3.89 25.00 -0.05
CA ASP A 256 -4.14 26.43 -0.01
C ASP A 256 -3.21 27.19 -0.98
N ARG A 257 -3.63 28.41 -1.34
CA ARG A 257 -2.90 29.27 -2.28
C ARG A 257 -1.52 29.69 -1.76
N ALA A 258 -1.35 29.82 -0.46
CA ALA A 258 -0.06 30.16 0.13
C ALA A 258 0.96 29.04 -0.12
N THR A 259 0.54 27.78 0.00
CA THR A 259 1.36 26.61 -0.32
C THR A 259 1.73 26.59 -1.81
N GLU A 260 0.76 26.88 -2.69
CA GLU A 260 0.99 26.94 -4.13
C GLU A 260 2.07 27.97 -4.48
N GLU A 261 1.92 29.22 -4.01
CA GLU A 261 2.85 30.32 -4.26
C GLU A 261 4.26 30.03 -3.68
N VAL A 262 4.32 29.51 -2.45
CA VAL A 262 5.59 29.18 -1.80
C VAL A 262 6.29 28.02 -2.52
N PHE A 263 5.55 26.97 -2.89
CA PHE A 263 6.11 25.81 -3.57
C PHE A 263 6.68 26.19 -4.93
N GLN A 264 5.96 26.95 -5.73
CA GLN A 264 6.45 27.47 -7.01
C GLN A 264 7.70 28.30 -6.84
N THR A 265 7.71 29.28 -5.90
CA THR A 265 8.88 30.15 -5.67
C THR A 265 10.13 29.40 -5.20
N ILE A 266 9.95 28.36 -4.37
CA ILE A 266 11.10 27.59 -3.85
C ILE A 266 11.71 26.71 -4.94
N PHE A 267 10.87 26.22 -5.87
CA PHE A 267 11.24 25.10 -6.72
C PHE A 267 11.30 25.42 -8.23
N GLU A 268 10.90 26.63 -8.65
CA GLU A 268 11.09 27.09 -10.04
C GLU A 268 12.54 27.50 -10.37
N HIS A 269 13.38 27.75 -9.36
CA HIS A 269 14.74 28.30 -9.53
C HIS A 269 15.86 27.32 -9.07
N ALA A 270 15.57 26.05 -8.90
CA ALA A 270 16.56 25.04 -8.49
C ALA A 270 16.98 24.10 -9.63
#